data_4c5b65a2768db701f91ba73c6e1bfd08
#
_entry.id   4c5b65a2768db701f91ba73c6e1bfd08
#
_cell.length_a   1.000
_cell.length_b   1.000
_cell.length_c   1.000
_cell.angle_alpha   90.00
_cell.angle_beta   90.00
_cell.angle_gamma   90.00
#
_symmetry.space_group_name_H-M   'P 1'
#
loop_
_entity.id
_entity.type
_entity.pdbx_description
1 polymer ?
#
loop_
_entity_poly.entity_id
_entity_poly.type
_entity_poly.pdbx_seq_one_letter_code
_entity_poly.pdbx_strand_id
1 'polypeptide(L)'
;RTSGDVRLVGEIYGNLEDPKLGTYHGEERNYVYCGGKGEGAERYIKQVSDPARIGQGFPWNRKELFVDARNQDTNDQVESDAYAALGEHKPKIVMTGKLIDTPGMQYGRDYGFGDVVSVEAYDTIIDCHVASVAINYRADGGETIDISLRGELE
;
A
#
# COMPACT_ATOMS: atom_id res chain seq x y z
N ARG A 1 -19.90 -10.30 -1.04
CA ARG A 1 -20.72 -9.22 -0.49
C ARG A 1 -20.35 -7.93 -1.19
N THR A 2 -21.34 -7.21 -1.68
CA THR A 2 -21.19 -5.98 -2.44
C THR A 2 -20.59 -4.88 -1.56
N SER A 3 -19.54 -4.26 -2.04
CA SER A 3 -18.94 -3.02 -1.59
C SER A 3 -20.00 -1.92 -1.36
N GLY A 4 -20.45 -1.71 -0.14
CA GLY A 4 -21.44 -0.68 0.15
C GLY A 4 -21.51 -0.21 1.60
N ASP A 5 -20.92 -0.93 2.49
CA ASP A 5 -20.97 -0.60 3.93
C ASP A 5 -19.59 -0.21 4.42
N VAL A 6 -19.18 1.02 4.11
CA VAL A 6 -17.97 1.65 4.65
C VAL A 6 -18.19 1.83 6.15
N ARG A 7 -17.50 1.04 6.95
CA ARG A 7 -17.58 1.12 8.40
C ARG A 7 -16.42 1.94 8.93
N LEU A 8 -16.74 3.03 9.59
CA LEU A 8 -15.77 3.90 10.20
C LEU A 8 -15.21 3.23 11.46
N VAL A 9 -13.89 3.08 11.47
CA VAL A 9 -13.10 2.60 12.58
C VAL A 9 -12.18 3.75 13.02
N GLY A 10 -12.12 4.04 14.29
CA GLY A 10 -11.26 5.10 14.78
C GLY A 10 -11.13 5.09 16.31
N GLU A 11 -10.10 5.75 16.81
CA GLU A 11 -9.92 5.91 18.27
C GLU A 11 -11.12 6.63 18.92
N ILE A 12 -11.73 7.58 18.19
CA ILE A 12 -12.92 8.32 18.63
C ILE A 12 -14.11 7.38 18.88
N TYR A 13 -14.21 6.30 18.12
CA TYR A 13 -15.31 5.33 18.24
C TYR A 13 -15.00 4.21 19.25
N GLY A 14 -13.78 4.18 19.81
CA GLY A 14 -13.34 3.19 20.79
C GLY A 14 -13.17 1.77 20.21
N ASN A 15 -13.10 1.64 18.89
CA ASN A 15 -12.97 0.36 18.18
C ASN A 15 -11.63 0.19 17.46
N LEU A 16 -10.67 1.09 17.68
CA LEU A 16 -9.31 1.02 17.16
C LEU A 16 -8.29 1.16 18.28
N GLU A 17 -7.34 0.23 18.35
CA GLU A 17 -6.23 0.24 19.28
C GLU A 17 -4.90 0.26 18.52
N ASP A 18 -3.94 1.00 19.07
CA ASP A 18 -2.55 1.09 18.60
C ASP A 18 -2.44 1.40 17.10
N PRO A 19 -3.14 2.46 16.59
CA PRO A 19 -3.01 2.85 15.19
C PRO A 19 -1.59 3.32 14.90
N LYS A 20 -1.01 2.84 13.79
CA LYS A 20 0.30 3.26 13.30
C LYS A 20 0.19 3.65 11.84
N LEU A 21 0.56 4.88 11.56
CA LEU A 21 0.66 5.41 10.21
C LEU A 21 2.13 5.61 9.87
N GLY A 22 2.57 5.05 8.76
CA GLY A 22 3.96 5.17 8.32
C GLY A 22 4.07 5.17 6.81
N THR A 23 5.22 5.60 6.31
CA THR A 23 5.54 5.54 4.89
C THR A 23 6.49 4.38 4.64
N TYR A 24 6.08 3.45 3.78
CA TYR A 24 6.89 2.31 3.37
C TYR A 24 7.67 2.64 2.09
N HIS A 25 8.99 2.60 2.19
CA HIS A 25 9.92 2.92 1.10
C HIS A 25 10.65 1.69 0.52
N GLY A 26 10.29 0.48 0.92
CA GLY A 26 11.02 -0.74 0.55
C GLY A 26 11.06 -1.02 -0.95
N GLU A 27 9.95 -0.76 -1.62
CA GLU A 27 9.80 -0.97 -3.06
C GLU A 27 9.92 0.33 -3.87
N GLU A 28 10.16 1.45 -3.21
CA GLU A 28 10.27 2.73 -3.88
C GLU A 28 11.39 2.75 -4.91
N ARG A 29 11.05 3.24 -6.12
CA ARG A 29 12.00 3.60 -7.17
C ARG A 29 11.63 4.98 -7.68
N ASN A 30 12.61 5.84 -7.80
CA ASN A 30 12.41 7.24 -8.21
C ASN A 30 13.22 7.62 -9.45
N TYR A 31 13.90 6.64 -10.04
CA TYR A 31 14.61 6.76 -11.30
C TYR A 31 14.49 5.46 -12.09
N VAL A 32 13.96 5.54 -13.30
CA VAL A 32 13.70 4.37 -14.14
C VAL A 32 14.46 4.50 -15.46
N TYR A 33 15.15 3.44 -15.82
CA TYR A 33 15.69 3.20 -17.16
C TYR A 33 14.82 2.17 -17.84
N CYS A 34 14.19 2.52 -18.95
CA CYS A 34 13.39 1.59 -19.74
C CYS A 34 14.05 1.33 -21.08
N GLY A 35 14.41 0.08 -21.33
CA GLY A 35 15.12 -0.34 -22.55
C GLY A 35 14.20 -0.98 -23.56
N GLY A 36 14.03 -0.34 -24.72
CA GLY A 36 13.29 -0.86 -25.88
C GLY A 36 14.06 -1.88 -26.70
N LYS A 37 13.68 -2.02 -27.98
CA LYS A 37 14.36 -2.87 -28.96
C LYS A 37 15.78 -2.37 -29.27
N GLY A 38 16.60 -3.28 -29.81
CA GLY A 38 17.99 -3.02 -30.17
C GLY A 38 19.00 -3.64 -29.21
N GLU A 39 20.27 -3.61 -29.59
CA GLU A 39 21.39 -4.15 -28.83
C GLU A 39 22.51 -3.10 -28.71
N GLY A 40 23.24 -3.18 -27.61
CA GLY A 40 24.40 -2.30 -27.38
C GLY A 40 24.04 -0.81 -27.44
N ALA A 41 24.83 -0.06 -28.19
CA ALA A 41 24.68 1.40 -28.32
C ALA A 41 23.46 1.84 -29.14
N GLU A 42 22.89 0.94 -29.94
CA GLU A 42 21.70 1.23 -30.77
C GLU A 42 20.37 0.97 -30.04
N ARG A 43 20.44 0.43 -28.84
CA ARG A 43 19.25 0.18 -28.04
C ARG A 43 18.66 1.50 -27.54
N TYR A 44 17.38 1.72 -27.89
CA TYR A 44 16.66 2.87 -27.33
C TYR A 44 16.48 2.71 -25.82
N ILE A 45 16.94 3.70 -25.04
CA ILE A 45 16.77 3.74 -23.59
C ILE A 45 16.09 5.05 -23.20
N LYS A 46 14.89 4.94 -22.63
CA LYS A 46 14.21 6.06 -22.00
C LYS A 46 14.59 6.13 -20.52
N GLN A 47 14.90 7.36 -20.08
CA GLN A 47 15.14 7.67 -18.67
C GLN A 47 14.02 8.57 -18.17
N VAL A 48 13.41 8.20 -17.07
CA VAL A 48 12.40 9.01 -16.38
C VAL A 48 12.72 9.05 -14.89
N SER A 49 12.40 10.16 -14.24
CA SER A 49 12.67 10.32 -12.82
C SER A 49 11.62 11.20 -12.15
N ASP A 50 11.52 11.09 -10.84
CA ASP A 50 10.76 12.01 -10.01
C ASP A 50 11.74 12.92 -9.23
N PRO A 51 11.98 14.14 -9.71
CA PRO A 51 12.94 15.05 -9.09
C PRO A 51 12.54 15.45 -7.66
N ALA A 52 11.24 15.51 -7.36
CA ALA A 52 10.75 15.86 -6.03
C ALA A 52 11.11 14.79 -4.99
N ARG A 53 11.01 13.51 -5.38
CA ARG A 53 11.40 12.40 -4.51
C ARG A 53 12.92 12.22 -4.40
N ILE A 54 13.68 12.58 -5.44
CA ILE A 54 15.15 12.54 -5.42
C ILE A 54 15.71 13.74 -4.62
N GLY A 55 15.12 14.92 -4.80
CA GLY A 55 15.68 16.23 -4.59
C GLY A 55 16.25 16.57 -3.23
N GLN A 56 15.83 15.96 -2.15
CA GLN A 56 16.28 16.37 -0.81
C GLN A 56 17.39 15.51 -0.21
N GLY A 57 17.83 14.47 -0.87
CA GLY A 57 18.86 13.55 -0.37
C GLY A 57 19.83 13.08 -1.43
N PHE A 58 19.95 13.85 -2.53
CA PHE A 58 20.87 13.49 -3.62
C PHE A 58 22.34 13.45 -3.14
N PRO A 59 23.13 12.45 -3.56
CA PRO A 59 22.79 11.35 -4.47
C PRO A 59 22.18 10.12 -3.77
N TRP A 60 22.12 10.10 -2.45
CA TRP A 60 21.81 8.92 -1.64
C TRP A 60 20.35 8.49 -1.72
N ASN A 61 19.46 9.41 -2.10
CA ASN A 61 18.04 9.12 -2.23
C ASN A 61 17.61 8.63 -3.63
N ARG A 62 18.55 8.50 -4.56
CA ARG A 62 18.27 7.98 -5.90
C ARG A 62 18.18 6.46 -5.85
N LYS A 63 16.99 5.94 -6.16
CA LYS A 63 16.67 4.51 -6.21
C LYS A 63 16.32 4.13 -7.63
N GLU A 64 17.17 3.35 -8.26
CA GLU A 64 17.09 3.05 -9.68
C GLU A 64 16.34 1.75 -9.96
N LEU A 65 15.62 1.71 -11.08
CA LEU A 65 14.99 0.53 -11.65
C LEU A 65 15.33 0.44 -13.14
N PHE A 66 15.64 -0.76 -13.62
CA PHE A 66 15.70 -1.05 -15.03
C PHE A 66 14.49 -1.88 -15.45
N VAL A 67 13.78 -1.43 -16.50
CA VAL A 67 12.64 -2.10 -17.10
C VAL A 67 13.02 -2.56 -18.51
N ASP A 68 12.80 -3.83 -18.81
CA ASP A 68 13.04 -4.39 -20.14
C ASP A 68 11.76 -4.38 -20.97
N ALA A 69 11.69 -3.46 -21.91
CA ALA A 69 10.56 -3.25 -22.82
C ALA A 69 10.88 -3.66 -24.26
N ARG A 70 11.71 -4.71 -24.46
CA ARG A 70 12.08 -5.21 -25.80
C ARG A 70 10.91 -5.66 -26.65
N ASN A 71 9.78 -5.99 -26.02
CA ASN A 71 8.56 -6.43 -26.71
C ASN A 71 7.73 -5.25 -27.27
N GLN A 72 8.07 -4.02 -26.92
CA GLN A 72 7.37 -2.85 -27.41
C GLN A 72 7.78 -2.51 -28.84
N ASP A 73 6.79 -2.14 -29.66
CA ASP A 73 7.01 -1.88 -31.08
C ASP A 73 7.46 -0.46 -31.37
N THR A 74 7.15 0.48 -30.48
CA THR A 74 7.44 1.90 -30.65
C THR A 74 8.13 2.51 -29.44
N ASN A 75 8.88 3.60 -29.66
CA ASN A 75 9.52 4.34 -28.58
C ASN A 75 8.51 4.96 -27.61
N ASP A 76 7.31 5.34 -28.10
CA ASP A 76 6.24 5.89 -27.26
C ASP A 76 5.71 4.86 -26.26
N GLN A 77 5.63 3.60 -26.67
CA GLN A 77 5.28 2.50 -25.75
C GLN A 77 6.35 2.29 -24.69
N VAL A 78 7.63 2.32 -25.06
CA VAL A 78 8.75 2.24 -24.10
C VAL A 78 8.71 3.40 -23.12
N GLU A 79 8.38 4.59 -23.58
CA GLU A 79 8.24 5.76 -22.72
C GLU A 79 7.03 5.65 -21.77
N SER A 80 5.91 5.13 -22.25
CA SER A 80 4.73 4.86 -21.44
C SER A 80 5.03 3.84 -20.33
N ASP A 81 5.73 2.75 -20.67
CA ASP A 81 6.15 1.73 -19.69
C ASP A 81 7.10 2.32 -18.62
N ALA A 82 7.99 3.23 -19.02
CA ALA A 82 8.88 3.90 -18.08
C ALA A 82 8.12 4.75 -17.05
N TYR A 83 7.12 5.52 -17.50
CA TYR A 83 6.28 6.32 -16.60
C TYR A 83 5.36 5.45 -15.74
N ALA A 84 4.80 4.37 -16.29
CA ALA A 84 4.00 3.41 -15.54
C ALA A 84 4.81 2.79 -14.39
N ALA A 85 6.02 2.30 -14.70
CA ALA A 85 6.92 1.74 -13.69
C ALA A 85 7.31 2.75 -12.61
N LEU A 86 7.55 4.02 -12.97
CA LEU A 86 7.82 5.09 -12.00
C LEU A 86 6.61 5.35 -11.09
N GLY A 87 5.40 5.25 -11.64
CA GLY A 87 4.13 5.40 -10.92
C GLY A 87 3.88 4.26 -9.94
N GLU A 88 4.09 3.01 -10.38
CA GLU A 88 3.88 1.81 -9.57
C GLU A 88 4.82 1.71 -8.36
N HIS A 89 6.01 2.30 -8.48
CA HIS A 89 7.05 2.24 -7.44
C HIS A 89 7.11 3.51 -6.57
N LYS A 90 5.98 4.13 -6.30
CA LYS A 90 5.89 5.21 -5.32
C LYS A 90 6.00 4.67 -3.89
N PRO A 91 6.45 5.50 -2.93
CA PRO A 91 6.32 5.14 -1.52
C PRO A 91 4.84 4.97 -1.15
N LYS A 92 4.54 3.95 -0.38
CA LYS A 92 3.17 3.64 0.06
C LYS A 92 2.94 4.15 1.46
N ILE A 93 1.80 4.78 1.72
CA ILE A 93 1.37 5.08 3.09
C ILE A 93 0.71 3.81 3.62
N VAL A 94 1.26 3.29 4.71
CA VAL A 94 0.78 2.06 5.34
C VAL A 94 0.17 2.40 6.69
N MET A 95 -1.07 1.99 6.88
CA MET A 95 -1.76 2.03 8.16
C MET A 95 -1.86 0.61 8.72
N THR A 96 -1.54 0.47 10.00
CA THR A 96 -1.78 -0.75 10.77
C THR A 96 -2.45 -0.39 12.08
N GLY A 97 -3.25 -1.29 12.61
CA GLY A 97 -3.95 -1.12 13.88
C GLY A 97 -4.64 -2.41 14.30
N LYS A 98 -5.14 -2.43 15.51
CA LYS A 98 -5.95 -3.53 16.02
C LYS A 98 -7.40 -3.07 16.13
N LEU A 99 -8.30 -3.90 15.63
CA LEU A 99 -9.73 -3.68 15.71
C LEU A 99 -10.27 -4.31 16.99
N ILE A 100 -11.06 -3.54 17.72
CA ILE A 100 -11.71 -3.99 18.95
C ILE A 100 -13.20 -4.12 18.69
N ASP A 101 -13.76 -5.26 19.05
CA ASP A 101 -15.20 -5.46 18.99
C ASP A 101 -15.93 -4.56 19.98
N THR A 102 -16.92 -3.86 19.47
CA THR A 102 -17.82 -3.01 20.25
C THR A 102 -19.26 -3.46 20.03
N PRO A 103 -20.22 -3.07 20.89
CA PRO A 103 -21.63 -3.41 20.69
C PRO A 103 -22.18 -3.02 19.32
N GLY A 104 -21.61 -1.97 18.71
CA GLY A 104 -22.00 -1.46 17.39
C GLY A 104 -21.29 -2.12 16.21
N MET A 105 -20.19 -2.83 16.45
CA MET A 105 -19.38 -3.44 15.39
C MET A 105 -18.67 -4.69 15.91
N GLN A 106 -19.08 -5.87 15.46
CA GLN A 106 -18.60 -7.15 15.95
C GLN A 106 -18.10 -8.05 14.81
N TYR A 107 -17.00 -8.75 15.08
CA TYR A 107 -16.48 -9.76 14.16
C TYR A 107 -17.48 -10.88 13.92
N GLY A 108 -17.58 -11.35 12.68
CA GLY A 108 -18.49 -12.41 12.28
C GLY A 108 -19.94 -11.98 12.07
N ARG A 109 -20.39 -10.86 12.67
CA ARG A 109 -21.71 -10.27 12.44
C ARG A 109 -21.65 -9.11 11.43
N ASP A 110 -20.76 -8.17 11.68
CA ASP A 110 -20.72 -6.90 10.95
C ASP A 110 -19.59 -6.85 9.93
N TYR A 111 -18.50 -7.52 10.20
CA TYR A 111 -17.33 -7.64 9.32
C TYR A 111 -16.63 -8.98 9.52
N GLY A 112 -15.75 -9.35 8.59
CA GLY A 112 -15.02 -10.60 8.61
C GLY A 112 -13.61 -10.48 8.02
N PHE A 113 -12.90 -11.59 8.02
CA PHE A 113 -11.58 -11.66 7.40
C PHE A 113 -11.64 -11.29 5.91
N GLY A 114 -10.73 -10.41 5.48
CA GLY A 114 -10.64 -9.94 4.10
C GLY A 114 -11.60 -8.79 3.75
N ASP A 115 -12.50 -8.42 4.66
CA ASP A 115 -13.36 -7.24 4.45
C ASP A 115 -12.54 -5.94 4.52
N VAL A 116 -13.05 -4.90 3.87
CA VAL A 116 -12.48 -3.56 3.90
C VAL A 116 -13.26 -2.71 4.89
N VAL A 117 -12.52 -2.00 5.74
CA VAL A 117 -13.07 -1.03 6.70
C VAL A 117 -12.34 0.30 6.54
N SER A 118 -13.07 1.40 6.60
CA SER A 118 -12.45 2.73 6.57
C SER A 118 -11.98 3.12 7.97
N VAL A 119 -10.69 3.34 8.10
CA VAL A 119 -10.03 3.71 9.36
C VAL A 119 -9.77 5.20 9.37
N GLU A 120 -10.27 5.89 10.37
CA GLU A 120 -10.00 7.29 10.63
C GLU A 120 -8.95 7.41 11.75
N ALA A 121 -7.75 7.85 11.39
CA ALA A 121 -6.68 8.13 12.32
C ALA A 121 -5.78 9.24 11.77
N TYR A 122 -5.23 10.08 12.67
CA TYR A 122 -4.31 11.18 12.31
C TYR A 122 -4.88 12.11 11.24
N ASP A 123 -6.17 12.49 11.35
CA ASP A 123 -6.90 13.34 10.39
C ASP A 123 -6.93 12.78 8.95
N THR A 124 -6.75 11.48 8.80
CA THR A 124 -6.76 10.78 7.52
C THR A 124 -7.68 9.58 7.58
N ILE A 125 -8.45 9.36 6.49
CA ILE A 125 -9.27 8.16 6.34
C ILE A 125 -8.58 7.26 5.31
N ILE A 126 -8.32 6.02 5.71
CA ILE A 126 -7.66 5.02 4.89
C ILE A 126 -8.50 3.75 4.89
N ASP A 127 -8.76 3.21 3.71
CA ASP A 127 -9.41 1.91 3.58
C ASP A 127 -8.40 0.80 3.91
N CYS A 128 -8.71 0.05 4.96
CA CYS A 128 -7.89 -1.02 5.48
C CYS A 128 -8.57 -2.37 5.30
N HIS A 129 -7.81 -3.37 4.92
CA HIS A 129 -8.26 -4.76 4.94
C HIS A 129 -8.10 -5.38 6.33
N VAL A 130 -9.03 -6.22 6.70
CA VAL A 130 -8.86 -7.15 7.83
C VAL A 130 -7.82 -8.19 7.41
N ALA A 131 -6.56 -7.94 7.77
CA ALA A 131 -5.41 -8.68 7.26
C ALA A 131 -5.14 -9.98 8.04
N SER A 132 -5.48 -10.02 9.33
CA SER A 132 -5.41 -11.24 10.13
C SER A 132 -6.41 -11.23 11.27
N VAL A 133 -6.86 -12.42 11.64
CA VAL A 133 -7.74 -12.66 12.78
C VAL A 133 -7.16 -13.82 13.57
N ALA A 134 -6.85 -13.58 14.84
CA ALA A 134 -6.39 -14.60 15.77
C ALA A 134 -7.44 -14.77 16.89
N ILE A 135 -7.99 -15.97 17.02
CA ILE A 135 -8.95 -16.31 18.06
C ILE A 135 -8.24 -17.14 19.12
N ASN A 136 -8.15 -16.60 20.31
CA ASN A 136 -7.49 -17.24 21.44
C ASN A 136 -8.52 -17.72 22.47
N TYR A 137 -8.54 -19.00 22.74
CA TYR A 137 -9.39 -19.61 23.77
C TYR A 137 -8.59 -19.78 25.07
N ARG A 138 -9.16 -19.36 26.18
CA ARG A 138 -8.59 -19.57 27.51
C ARG A 138 -9.19 -20.81 28.17
N ALA A 139 -8.43 -21.41 29.07
CA ALA A 139 -8.86 -22.61 29.80
C ALA A 139 -10.08 -22.36 30.71
N ASP A 140 -10.33 -21.08 31.06
CA ASP A 140 -11.49 -20.63 31.84
C ASP A 140 -12.75 -20.40 31.02
N GLY A 141 -12.70 -20.71 29.71
CA GLY A 141 -13.78 -20.51 28.75
C GLY A 141 -13.87 -19.10 28.16
N GLY A 142 -12.88 -18.25 28.46
CA GLY A 142 -12.77 -16.93 27.84
C GLY A 142 -12.26 -17.01 26.40
N GLU A 143 -12.85 -16.20 25.50
CA GLU A 143 -12.41 -16.01 24.12
C GLU A 143 -11.90 -14.59 23.92
N THR A 144 -10.77 -14.45 23.22
CA THR A 144 -10.25 -13.15 22.79
C THR A 144 -10.03 -13.18 21.30
N ILE A 145 -10.55 -12.18 20.60
CA ILE A 145 -10.38 -12.05 19.15
C ILE A 145 -9.44 -10.86 18.89
N ASP A 146 -8.27 -11.16 18.36
CA ASP A 146 -7.28 -10.16 17.96
C ASP A 146 -7.35 -9.96 16.43
N ILE A 147 -7.69 -8.75 15.99
CA ILE A 147 -7.90 -8.43 14.59
C ILE A 147 -6.90 -7.37 14.17
N SER A 148 -6.10 -7.70 13.17
CA SER A 148 -5.12 -6.74 12.62
C SER A 148 -5.59 -6.18 11.30
N LEU A 149 -5.47 -4.86 11.16
CA LEU A 149 -5.79 -4.11 9.96
C LEU A 149 -4.52 -3.76 9.20
N ARG A 150 -4.64 -3.70 7.88
CA ARG A 150 -3.62 -3.15 7.00
C ARG A 150 -4.27 -2.38 5.86
N GLY A 151 -3.90 -1.11 5.71
CA GLY A 151 -4.29 -0.26 4.59
C GLY A 151 -3.06 0.31 3.91
N GLU A 152 -3.17 0.54 2.60
CA GLU A 152 -2.15 1.17 1.78
C GLU A 152 -2.83 2.28 0.97
N LEU A 153 -2.23 3.49 0.98
CA LEU A 153 -2.56 4.57 0.06
C LEU A 153 -1.46 4.66 -0.98
N GLU A 154 -1.86 4.69 -2.24
CA GLU A 154 -0.96 4.92 -3.39
C GLU A 154 -0.72 6.42 -3.63
#